data_f3bef47f874cb821ae6bcd44c6c78e96
#
_entry.id   f3bef47f874cb821ae6bcd44c6c78e96
#
_cell.length_a   1.000
_cell.length_b   1.000
_cell.length_c   1.000
_cell.angle_alpha   90.00
_cell.angle_beta   90.00
_cell.angle_gamma   90.00
#
_symmetry.space_group_name_H-M   'P 1'
#
loop_
_entity.id
_entity.type
_entity.pdbx_description
1 polymer ?
#
loop_
_entity_poly.entity_id
_entity_poly.type
_entity_poly.pdbx_seq_one_letter_code
_entity_poly.pdbx_strand_id
1 'polypeptide(L)'
;MRIGVLGGGAWGTALAQVAARNGDRVTLWAREPEVVETVNVERVNHAFLPGVPLSESIRATGELPALAGMDAILVVVPAQHVRAVLAETPVASTPLVLCAKGIEAGSQLMVGEVARAVHPDAPCLVLSGPTFAGEVAAGLPTAVTLACEDAGLRTRLAERLAAPAFRIYGSSDVIGAEIGGAVKNVLAIACGVVEGAGLGQNARAALIARGFAEMTRFGLAKGARAETLAGLSGLGDLVLTCSSTSSRNFSLGVGLGRGGSARELLADRRTVAEGAFTAPVLREAAQAIGVDMPVTEAVCALLDGTPAARVIDTLLARPLKEEAA
;
A
#
# COMPACT_ATOMS: atom_id res chain seq x y z
N MET A 1 -6.16 21.36 11.70
CA MET A 1 -7.30 20.77 10.97
C MET A 1 -7.97 19.69 11.80
N ARG A 2 -9.15 19.22 11.38
CA ARG A 2 -9.77 17.98 11.85
C ARG A 2 -9.50 16.91 10.81
N ILE A 3 -8.69 15.94 11.15
CA ILE A 3 -8.29 14.85 10.24
C ILE A 3 -9.02 13.58 10.64
N GLY A 4 -9.75 13.00 9.71
CA GLY A 4 -10.27 11.64 9.83
C GLY A 4 -9.24 10.63 9.33
N VAL A 5 -9.06 9.53 10.05
CA VAL A 5 -8.27 8.38 9.57
C VAL A 5 -9.17 7.16 9.57
N LEU A 6 -9.45 6.64 8.38
CA LEU A 6 -10.32 5.50 8.15
C LEU A 6 -9.48 4.22 8.08
N GLY A 7 -9.27 3.58 9.24
CA GLY A 7 -8.49 2.35 9.38
C GLY A 7 -7.47 2.40 10.52
N GLY A 8 -7.73 1.69 11.62
CA GLY A 8 -6.90 1.62 12.82
C GLY A 8 -5.74 0.63 12.74
N GLY A 9 -5.31 0.21 11.53
CA GLY A 9 -4.12 -0.63 11.33
C GLY A 9 -2.82 0.14 11.60
N ALA A 10 -1.68 -0.55 11.46
CA ALA A 10 -0.36 0.05 11.70
C ALA A 10 -0.14 1.36 10.91
N TRP A 11 -0.44 1.35 9.61
CA TRP A 11 -0.24 2.51 8.75
C TRP A 11 -1.18 3.68 9.09
N GLY A 12 -2.47 3.40 9.35
CA GLY A 12 -3.42 4.43 9.75
C GLY A 12 -3.05 5.06 11.10
N THR A 13 -2.62 4.25 12.06
CA THR A 13 -2.14 4.74 13.36
C THR A 13 -0.88 5.61 13.21
N ALA A 14 0.05 5.23 12.32
CA ALA A 14 1.25 6.02 12.04
C ALA A 14 0.90 7.37 11.40
N LEU A 15 -0.01 7.40 10.44
CA LEU A 15 -0.48 8.65 9.81
C LEU A 15 -1.27 9.53 10.79
N ALA A 16 -2.07 8.93 11.67
CA ALA A 16 -2.74 9.64 12.75
C ALA A 16 -1.70 10.35 13.66
N GLN A 17 -0.61 9.67 13.96
CA GLN A 17 0.49 10.23 14.77
C GLN A 17 1.22 11.37 14.06
N VAL A 18 1.44 11.26 12.72
CA VAL A 18 2.01 12.35 11.91
C VAL A 18 1.11 13.59 11.96
N ALA A 19 -0.18 13.45 11.70
CA ALA A 19 -1.15 14.54 11.73
C ALA A 19 -1.23 15.19 13.13
N ALA A 20 -1.25 14.37 14.19
CA ALA A 20 -1.28 14.86 15.57
C ALA A 20 -0.03 15.66 15.95
N ARG A 21 1.16 15.26 15.45
CA ARG A 21 2.40 16.03 15.66
C ARG A 21 2.39 17.40 14.98
N ASN A 22 1.60 17.55 13.91
CA ASN A 22 1.37 18.83 13.23
C ASN A 22 0.35 19.72 13.95
N GLY A 23 -0.14 19.30 15.14
CA GLY A 23 -1.15 20.03 15.91
C GLY A 23 -2.58 19.83 15.42
N ASP A 24 -2.83 18.84 14.59
CA ASP A 24 -4.18 18.51 14.11
C ASP A 24 -4.96 17.70 15.16
N ARG A 25 -6.29 17.84 15.17
CA ARG A 25 -7.19 16.93 15.91
C ARG A 25 -7.50 15.75 15.04
N VAL A 26 -7.24 14.54 15.53
CA VAL A 26 -7.37 13.32 14.73
C VAL A 26 -8.47 12.43 15.29
N THR A 27 -9.40 12.03 14.42
CA THR A 27 -10.37 10.97 14.69
C THR A 27 -9.95 9.73 13.93
N LEU A 28 -9.52 8.68 14.66
CA LEU A 28 -9.10 7.41 14.11
C LEU A 28 -10.25 6.41 14.20
N TRP A 29 -10.82 6.02 13.07
CA TRP A 29 -11.77 4.93 13.04
C TRP A 29 -11.05 3.58 13.00
N ALA A 30 -11.44 2.67 13.90
CA ALA A 30 -10.99 1.30 13.91
C ALA A 30 -12.19 0.36 14.06
N ARG A 31 -12.18 -0.74 13.31
CA ARG A 31 -13.22 -1.76 13.38
C ARG A 31 -13.11 -2.58 14.67
N GLU A 32 -11.91 -2.76 15.16
CA GLU A 32 -11.58 -3.58 16.32
C GLU A 32 -11.82 -2.78 17.62
N PRO A 33 -12.78 -3.18 18.50
CA PRO A 33 -13.05 -2.48 19.77
C PRO A 33 -11.81 -2.39 20.69
N GLU A 34 -10.98 -3.42 20.68
CA GLU A 34 -9.70 -3.46 21.43
C GLU A 34 -8.76 -2.31 21.01
N VAL A 35 -8.68 -2.00 19.71
CA VAL A 35 -7.87 -0.88 19.21
C VAL A 35 -8.43 0.45 19.70
N VAL A 36 -9.77 0.61 19.67
CA VAL A 36 -10.43 1.83 20.16
C VAL A 36 -10.14 2.03 21.64
N GLU A 37 -10.24 0.99 22.44
CA GLU A 37 -9.99 1.03 23.88
C GLU A 37 -8.52 1.39 24.17
N THR A 38 -7.56 0.62 23.64
CA THR A 38 -6.13 0.81 23.96
C THR A 38 -5.60 2.15 23.48
N VAL A 39 -6.02 2.64 22.32
CA VAL A 39 -5.67 3.97 21.83
C VAL A 39 -6.21 5.08 22.74
N ASN A 40 -7.45 4.97 23.21
CA ASN A 40 -8.06 6.02 24.03
C ASN A 40 -7.60 6.01 25.49
N VAL A 41 -7.34 4.84 26.07
CA VAL A 41 -6.99 4.68 27.49
C VAL A 41 -5.49 4.64 27.70
N GLU A 42 -4.79 3.77 26.95
CA GLU A 42 -3.37 3.49 27.15
C GLU A 42 -2.46 4.31 26.23
N ARG A 43 -3.04 4.99 25.24
CA ARG A 43 -2.27 5.75 24.23
C ARG A 43 -1.30 4.88 23.43
N VAL A 44 -1.66 3.64 23.16
CA VAL A 44 -0.89 2.70 22.36
C VAL A 44 -1.86 1.83 21.52
N ASN A 45 -1.50 1.53 20.29
CA ASN A 45 -2.18 0.52 19.50
C ASN A 45 -1.42 -0.81 19.63
N HIS A 46 -1.76 -1.59 20.64
CA HIS A 46 -1.05 -2.85 20.93
C HIS A 46 -1.21 -3.89 19.82
N ALA A 47 -2.35 -3.88 19.15
CA ALA A 47 -2.66 -4.89 18.12
C ALA A 47 -1.82 -4.71 16.84
N PHE A 48 -1.61 -3.46 16.40
CA PHE A 48 -1.04 -3.19 15.08
C PHE A 48 0.22 -2.33 15.08
N LEU A 49 0.46 -1.56 16.15
CA LEU A 49 1.63 -0.67 16.27
C LEU A 49 2.13 -0.64 17.72
N PRO A 50 2.57 -1.78 18.27
CA PRO A 50 3.00 -1.87 19.66
C PRO A 50 4.24 -1.01 19.93
N GLY A 51 4.35 -0.52 21.17
CA GLY A 51 5.53 0.21 21.65
C GLY A 51 5.64 1.65 21.17
N VAL A 52 4.66 2.18 20.44
CA VAL A 52 4.63 3.59 20.01
C VAL A 52 3.63 4.36 20.86
N PRO A 53 4.06 5.32 21.69
CA PRO A 53 3.15 6.18 22.43
C PRO A 53 2.46 7.16 21.50
N LEU A 54 1.14 7.24 21.59
CA LEU A 54 0.30 8.06 20.71
C LEU A 54 -0.06 9.39 21.37
N SER A 55 -0.16 10.44 20.55
CA SER A 55 -0.57 11.78 20.97
C SER A 55 -1.97 11.79 21.58
N GLU A 56 -2.19 12.64 22.60
CA GLU A 56 -3.50 12.91 23.20
C GLU A 56 -4.49 13.54 22.21
N SER A 57 -4.01 14.14 21.12
CA SER A 57 -4.83 14.70 20.04
C SER A 57 -5.51 13.64 19.18
N ILE A 58 -5.17 12.36 19.35
CA ILE A 58 -5.79 11.23 18.66
C ILE A 58 -6.95 10.69 19.49
N ARG A 59 -8.13 10.62 18.91
CA ARG A 59 -9.31 9.95 19.46
C ARG A 59 -9.69 8.80 18.56
N ALA A 60 -9.73 7.59 19.09
CA ALA A 60 -10.20 6.42 18.36
C ALA A 60 -11.71 6.22 18.54
N THR A 61 -12.36 5.68 17.52
CA THR A 61 -13.80 5.38 17.52
C THR A 61 -14.11 4.16 16.64
N GLY A 62 -15.15 3.41 17.00
CA GLY A 62 -15.75 2.37 16.16
C GLY A 62 -16.87 2.91 15.24
N GLU A 63 -17.26 4.17 15.38
CA GLU A 63 -18.42 4.76 14.73
C GLU A 63 -18.02 5.59 13.51
N LEU A 64 -18.39 5.15 12.28
CA LEU A 64 -18.13 5.87 11.02
C LEU A 64 -18.74 7.28 10.99
N PRO A 65 -19.94 7.53 11.56
CA PRO A 65 -20.53 8.87 11.61
C PRO A 65 -19.65 9.92 12.30
N ALA A 66 -18.72 9.52 13.17
CA ALA A 66 -17.78 10.44 13.82
C ALA A 66 -16.79 11.10 12.83
N LEU A 67 -16.68 10.59 11.60
CA LEU A 67 -15.88 11.16 10.52
C LEU A 67 -16.62 12.25 9.72
N ALA A 68 -17.84 12.60 10.10
CA ALA A 68 -18.58 13.67 9.44
C ALA A 68 -17.90 15.05 9.64
N GLY A 69 -17.83 15.83 8.56
CA GLY A 69 -17.33 17.21 8.59
C GLY A 69 -15.82 17.33 8.91
N MET A 70 -15.04 16.30 8.64
CA MET A 70 -13.57 16.40 8.66
C MET A 70 -13.06 17.30 7.54
N ASP A 71 -11.90 17.91 7.73
CA ASP A 71 -11.26 18.75 6.72
C ASP A 71 -10.54 17.91 5.65
N ALA A 72 -10.16 16.67 5.99
CA ALA A 72 -9.70 15.61 5.09
C ALA A 72 -9.85 14.24 5.77
N ILE A 73 -10.02 13.18 4.98
CA ILE A 73 -10.06 11.79 5.46
C ILE A 73 -8.94 11.00 4.79
N LEU A 74 -8.04 10.43 5.60
CA LEU A 74 -7.02 9.49 5.16
C LEU A 74 -7.63 8.09 5.09
N VAL A 75 -7.71 7.49 3.89
CA VAL A 75 -8.34 6.18 3.67
C VAL A 75 -7.25 5.11 3.71
N VAL A 76 -7.20 4.34 4.79
CA VAL A 76 -6.09 3.42 5.11
C VAL A 76 -6.56 1.97 5.33
N VAL A 77 -7.83 1.70 5.10
CA VAL A 77 -8.36 0.33 5.11
C VAL A 77 -7.79 -0.49 3.94
N PRO A 78 -7.64 -1.82 4.06
CA PRO A 78 -7.15 -2.63 2.95
C PRO A 78 -7.99 -2.46 1.68
N ALA A 79 -7.36 -2.51 0.51
CA ALA A 79 -7.97 -2.18 -0.79
C ALA A 79 -9.30 -2.92 -1.04
N GLN A 80 -9.39 -4.20 -0.63
CA GLN A 80 -10.59 -5.03 -0.79
C GLN A 80 -11.79 -4.59 0.06
N HIS A 81 -11.59 -3.69 1.02
CA HIS A 81 -12.64 -3.19 1.92
C HIS A 81 -12.99 -1.71 1.68
N VAL A 82 -12.25 -1.03 0.81
CA VAL A 82 -12.43 0.42 0.58
C VAL A 82 -13.85 0.75 0.16
N ARG A 83 -14.42 0.03 -0.81
CA ARG A 83 -15.79 0.29 -1.30
C ARG A 83 -16.82 0.20 -0.20
N ALA A 84 -16.82 -0.92 0.53
CA ALA A 84 -17.82 -1.17 1.56
C ALA A 84 -17.73 -0.13 2.70
N VAL A 85 -16.51 0.18 3.15
CA VAL A 85 -16.32 1.12 4.26
C VAL A 85 -16.61 2.56 3.84
N LEU A 86 -16.21 2.98 2.63
CA LEU A 86 -16.55 4.31 2.11
C LEU A 86 -18.07 4.49 1.92
N ALA A 87 -18.78 3.44 1.50
CA ALA A 87 -20.25 3.53 1.31
C ALA A 87 -21.00 3.88 2.61
N GLU A 88 -20.45 3.52 3.77
CA GLU A 88 -21.03 3.83 5.08
C GLU A 88 -20.43 5.09 5.73
N THR A 89 -19.37 5.66 5.14
CA THR A 89 -18.68 6.83 5.70
C THR A 89 -19.33 8.13 5.20
N PRO A 90 -19.67 9.08 6.08
CA PRO A 90 -20.28 10.35 5.69
C PRO A 90 -19.25 11.34 5.13
N VAL A 91 -18.82 11.12 3.89
CA VAL A 91 -17.74 11.87 3.22
C VAL A 91 -18.19 13.23 2.71
N ALA A 92 -19.40 13.31 2.09
CA ALA A 92 -19.84 14.48 1.34
C ALA A 92 -18.78 14.97 0.32
N SER A 93 -18.36 16.24 0.38
CA SER A 93 -17.30 16.82 -0.46
C SER A 93 -15.92 16.87 0.24
N THR A 94 -15.75 16.13 1.35
CA THR A 94 -14.48 16.10 2.08
C THR A 94 -13.38 15.43 1.23
N PRO A 95 -12.19 16.03 1.08
CA PRO A 95 -11.09 15.41 0.37
C PRO A 95 -10.69 14.06 0.96
N LEU A 96 -10.59 13.04 0.10
CA LEU A 96 -10.13 11.70 0.43
C LEU A 96 -8.65 11.55 0.05
N VAL A 97 -7.79 11.27 1.03
CA VAL A 97 -6.39 10.93 0.80
C VAL A 97 -6.25 9.41 0.86
N LEU A 98 -6.14 8.79 -0.29
CA LEU A 98 -6.10 7.34 -0.46
C LEU A 98 -4.69 6.84 -0.15
N CYS A 99 -4.56 6.05 0.91
CA CYS A 99 -3.31 5.47 1.38
C CYS A 99 -3.30 3.94 1.24
N ALA A 100 -4.44 3.35 0.87
CA ALA A 100 -4.58 1.94 0.55
C ALA A 100 -3.83 1.61 -0.74
N LYS A 101 -3.28 0.39 -0.81
CA LYS A 101 -2.43 -0.05 -1.92
C LYS A 101 -2.96 -1.38 -2.45
N GLY A 102 -3.47 -1.39 -3.68
CA GLY A 102 -4.02 -2.60 -4.29
C GLY A 102 -5.01 -2.31 -5.41
N ILE A 103 -5.61 -3.37 -5.93
CA ILE A 103 -6.63 -3.37 -6.97
C ILE A 103 -7.83 -4.15 -6.42
N GLU A 104 -9.03 -3.61 -6.57
CA GLU A 104 -10.24 -4.27 -6.07
C GLU A 104 -10.55 -5.52 -6.89
N ALA A 105 -10.77 -6.65 -6.20
CA ALA A 105 -11.16 -7.90 -6.85
C ALA A 105 -12.57 -7.78 -7.48
N GLY A 106 -12.78 -8.46 -8.59
CA GLY A 106 -14.04 -8.47 -9.34
C GLY A 106 -14.21 -7.27 -10.27
N SER A 107 -14.02 -6.04 -9.78
CA SER A 107 -14.12 -4.84 -10.63
C SER A 107 -12.83 -4.50 -11.37
N GLN A 108 -11.67 -4.95 -10.87
CA GLN A 108 -10.33 -4.57 -11.33
C GLN A 108 -10.03 -3.06 -11.25
N LEU A 109 -10.80 -2.32 -10.45
CA LEU A 109 -10.64 -0.89 -10.26
C LEU A 109 -9.50 -0.59 -9.29
N MET A 110 -8.75 0.48 -9.58
CA MET A 110 -7.81 1.08 -8.64
C MET A 110 -8.58 1.74 -7.49
N VAL A 111 -7.93 1.93 -6.34
CA VAL A 111 -8.57 2.49 -5.14
C VAL A 111 -9.20 3.87 -5.42
N GLY A 112 -8.56 4.70 -6.24
CA GLY A 112 -9.09 5.99 -6.64
C GLY A 112 -10.34 5.90 -7.52
N GLU A 113 -10.41 4.91 -8.39
CA GLU A 113 -11.59 4.64 -9.20
C GLU A 113 -12.76 4.16 -8.32
N VAL A 114 -12.46 3.30 -7.33
CA VAL A 114 -13.44 2.85 -6.33
C VAL A 114 -13.96 4.04 -5.52
N ALA A 115 -13.08 4.91 -5.02
CA ALA A 115 -13.47 6.07 -4.23
C ALA A 115 -14.37 7.03 -5.03
N ARG A 116 -14.02 7.33 -6.28
CA ARG A 116 -14.85 8.15 -7.18
C ARG A 116 -16.20 7.50 -7.52
N ALA A 117 -16.24 6.19 -7.64
CA ALA A 117 -17.51 5.48 -7.89
C ALA A 117 -18.47 5.54 -6.69
N VAL A 118 -17.95 5.60 -5.46
CA VAL A 118 -18.75 5.68 -4.22
C VAL A 118 -19.10 7.13 -3.86
N HIS A 119 -18.12 8.05 -4.00
CA HIS A 119 -18.26 9.47 -3.66
C HIS A 119 -17.76 10.34 -4.82
N PRO A 120 -18.58 10.53 -5.88
CA PRO A 120 -18.18 11.26 -7.09
C PRO A 120 -17.86 12.74 -6.83
N ASP A 121 -18.43 13.35 -5.79
CA ASP A 121 -18.23 14.75 -5.44
C ASP A 121 -17.02 14.98 -4.51
N ALA A 122 -16.40 13.92 -3.99
CA ALA A 122 -15.26 14.02 -3.09
C ALA A 122 -13.95 14.08 -3.89
N PRO A 123 -13.13 15.12 -3.71
CA PRO A 123 -11.80 15.16 -4.31
C PRO A 123 -10.93 14.02 -3.80
N CYS A 124 -10.29 13.27 -4.72
CA CYS A 124 -9.41 12.16 -4.38
C CYS A 124 -7.95 12.50 -4.60
N LEU A 125 -7.12 12.22 -3.61
CA LEU A 125 -5.67 12.30 -3.67
C LEU A 125 -5.08 10.93 -3.31
N VAL A 126 -3.86 10.63 -3.76
CA VAL A 126 -3.15 9.38 -3.43
C VAL A 126 -1.88 9.70 -2.67
N LEU A 127 -1.71 9.10 -1.48
CA LEU A 127 -0.49 9.17 -0.69
C LEU A 127 0.26 7.83 -0.80
N SER A 128 1.43 7.83 -1.42
CA SER A 128 2.22 6.62 -1.66
C SER A 128 3.71 6.91 -1.57
N GLY A 129 4.51 5.92 -1.19
CA GLY A 129 5.97 6.06 -1.09
C GLY A 129 6.57 5.06 -0.11
N PRO A 130 7.92 5.06 0.04
CA PRO A 130 8.65 4.14 0.88
C PRO A 130 8.38 4.39 2.37
N THR A 131 7.55 3.56 2.98
CA THR A 131 7.11 3.76 4.37
C THR A 131 6.94 2.44 5.12
N PHE A 132 7.65 2.29 6.24
CA PHE A 132 7.27 1.35 7.28
C PHE A 132 6.58 2.10 8.41
N ALA A 133 5.40 1.63 8.79
CA ALA A 133 4.55 2.32 9.77
C ALA A 133 5.26 2.61 11.10
N GLY A 134 6.06 1.67 11.60
CA GLY A 134 6.82 1.83 12.83
C GLY A 134 7.84 2.97 12.77
N GLU A 135 8.56 3.09 11.66
CA GLU A 135 9.55 4.16 11.45
C GLU A 135 8.88 5.54 11.35
N VAL A 136 7.80 5.63 10.58
CA VAL A 136 7.02 6.88 10.46
C VAL A 136 6.45 7.30 11.81
N ALA A 137 5.87 6.37 12.54
CA ALA A 137 5.30 6.64 13.86
C ALA A 137 6.37 7.02 14.89
N ALA A 138 7.57 6.46 14.79
CA ALA A 138 8.72 6.84 15.60
C ALA A 138 9.29 8.24 15.23
N GLY A 139 8.90 8.80 14.07
CA GLY A 139 9.37 10.09 13.59
C GLY A 139 10.71 10.02 12.86
N LEU A 140 11.07 8.87 12.33
CA LEU A 140 12.24 8.74 11.45
C LEU A 140 12.00 9.43 10.11
N PRO A 141 13.06 9.95 9.45
CA PRO A 141 12.94 10.65 8.19
C PRO A 141 12.29 9.78 7.10
N THR A 142 11.25 10.32 6.49
CA THR A 142 10.45 9.64 5.47
C THR A 142 10.06 10.63 4.38
N ALA A 143 10.02 10.18 3.14
CA ALA A 143 9.55 10.94 1.99
C ALA A 143 8.47 10.16 1.23
N VAL A 144 7.38 10.84 0.88
CA VAL A 144 6.24 10.26 0.15
C VAL A 144 5.78 11.16 -0.97
N THR A 145 5.03 10.62 -1.91
CA THR A 145 4.32 11.35 -2.97
C THR A 145 2.87 11.56 -2.56
N LEU A 146 2.38 12.79 -2.69
CA LEU A 146 0.96 13.12 -2.68
C LEU A 146 0.54 13.46 -4.13
N ALA A 147 -0.24 12.58 -4.74
CA ALA A 147 -0.67 12.74 -6.12
C ALA A 147 -2.12 13.25 -6.20
N CYS A 148 -2.35 14.29 -7.00
CA CYS A 148 -3.66 14.85 -7.29
C CYS A 148 -3.57 15.71 -8.55
N GLU A 149 -4.59 15.68 -9.41
CA GLU A 149 -4.65 16.53 -10.59
C GLU A 149 -4.82 18.01 -10.22
N ASP A 150 -5.65 18.32 -9.21
CA ASP A 150 -5.81 19.69 -8.69
C ASP A 150 -4.53 20.12 -7.93
N ALA A 151 -3.77 21.01 -8.56
CA ALA A 151 -2.52 21.53 -8.01
C ALA A 151 -2.74 22.34 -6.71
N GLY A 152 -3.82 23.12 -6.64
CA GLY A 152 -4.14 23.94 -5.47
C GLY A 152 -4.48 23.07 -4.25
N LEU A 153 -5.34 22.08 -4.42
CA LEU A 153 -5.69 21.13 -3.36
C LEU A 153 -4.47 20.33 -2.93
N ARG A 154 -3.69 19.82 -3.89
CA ARG A 154 -2.46 19.06 -3.64
C ARG A 154 -1.47 19.86 -2.78
N THR A 155 -1.19 21.11 -3.16
CA THR A 155 -0.26 21.98 -2.41
C THR A 155 -0.76 22.23 -1.00
N ARG A 156 -2.02 22.62 -0.82
CA ARG A 156 -2.60 22.88 0.50
C ARG A 156 -2.51 21.66 1.42
N LEU A 157 -2.87 20.48 0.92
CA LEU A 157 -2.82 19.26 1.74
C LEU A 157 -1.40 18.76 1.96
N ALA A 158 -0.49 18.90 0.99
CA ALA A 158 0.92 18.58 1.17
C ALA A 158 1.55 19.41 2.29
N GLU A 159 1.33 20.73 2.30
CA GLU A 159 1.82 21.64 3.33
C GLU A 159 1.25 21.31 4.72
N ARG A 160 -0.01 20.90 4.78
CA ARG A 160 -0.68 20.60 6.04
C ARG A 160 -0.31 19.24 6.64
N LEU A 161 -0.11 18.24 5.80
CA LEU A 161 0.24 16.89 6.22
C LEU A 161 1.75 16.69 6.37
N ALA A 162 2.59 17.55 5.78
CA ALA A 162 4.04 17.47 5.93
C ALA A 162 4.46 17.78 7.37
N ALA A 163 5.51 17.07 7.81
CA ALA A 163 6.18 17.30 9.10
C ALA A 163 7.70 17.35 8.88
N PRO A 164 8.51 17.83 9.82
CA PRO A 164 9.97 17.92 9.66
C PRO A 164 10.62 16.60 9.23
N ALA A 165 10.13 15.49 9.74
CA ALA A 165 10.60 14.14 9.38
C ALA A 165 9.70 13.43 8.35
N PHE A 166 8.61 14.04 7.88
CA PHE A 166 7.66 13.47 6.92
C PHE A 166 7.50 14.41 5.73
N ARG A 167 8.36 14.24 4.72
CA ARG A 167 8.38 15.09 3.54
C ARG A 167 7.39 14.62 2.50
N ILE A 168 6.63 15.56 1.93
CA ILE A 168 5.63 15.27 0.89
C ILE A 168 6.03 15.95 -0.40
N TYR A 169 6.15 15.18 -1.48
CA TYR A 169 6.39 15.64 -2.84
C TYR A 169 5.10 15.54 -3.66
N GLY A 170 4.72 16.63 -4.30
CA GLY A 170 3.52 16.68 -5.13
C GLY A 170 3.70 16.02 -6.50
N SER A 171 2.68 15.29 -6.97
CA SER A 171 2.59 14.79 -8.34
C SER A 171 1.20 15.03 -8.91
N SER A 172 1.07 15.24 -10.22
CA SER A 172 -0.22 15.23 -10.91
C SER A 172 -0.59 13.84 -11.47
N ASP A 173 0.32 12.87 -11.38
CA ASP A 173 0.11 11.50 -11.87
C ASP A 173 -0.45 10.61 -10.74
N VAL A 174 -1.77 10.60 -10.63
CA VAL A 174 -2.51 9.78 -9.65
C VAL A 174 -2.35 8.30 -9.98
N ILE A 175 -2.46 7.93 -11.25
CA ILE A 175 -2.39 6.54 -11.73
C ILE A 175 -1.03 5.94 -11.41
N GLY A 176 0.07 6.64 -11.70
CA GLY A 176 1.42 6.16 -11.41
C GLY A 176 1.67 5.94 -9.92
N ALA A 177 1.15 6.83 -9.06
CA ALA A 177 1.27 6.70 -7.61
C ALA A 177 0.50 5.48 -7.06
N GLU A 178 -0.68 5.16 -7.62
CA GLU A 178 -1.48 3.99 -7.24
C GLU A 178 -0.83 2.69 -7.70
N ILE A 179 -0.41 2.63 -8.97
CA ILE A 179 0.20 1.43 -9.57
C ILE A 179 1.48 1.05 -8.85
N GLY A 180 2.36 2.03 -8.59
CA GLY A 180 3.58 1.79 -7.82
C GLY A 180 3.28 1.10 -6.49
N GLY A 181 2.33 1.64 -5.73
CA GLY A 181 1.91 1.10 -4.44
C GLY A 181 1.28 -0.29 -4.52
N ALA A 182 0.48 -0.59 -5.55
CA ALA A 182 -0.21 -1.85 -5.71
C ALA A 182 0.75 -2.98 -6.16
N VAL A 183 1.52 -2.73 -7.22
CA VAL A 183 2.39 -3.75 -7.85
C VAL A 183 3.57 -4.14 -6.96
N LYS A 184 4.17 -3.20 -6.23
CA LYS A 184 5.31 -3.48 -5.33
C LYS A 184 5.05 -4.61 -4.35
N ASN A 185 3.81 -4.72 -3.85
CA ASN A 185 3.44 -5.73 -2.86
C ASN A 185 3.50 -7.15 -3.43
N VAL A 186 3.13 -7.31 -4.69
CA VAL A 186 3.25 -8.57 -5.43
C VAL A 186 4.72 -8.92 -5.65
N LEU A 187 5.52 -7.95 -6.11
CA LEU A 187 6.96 -8.14 -6.34
C LEU A 187 7.74 -8.44 -5.05
N ALA A 188 7.29 -7.90 -3.92
CA ALA A 188 7.88 -8.19 -2.62
C ALA A 188 7.71 -9.67 -2.23
N ILE A 189 6.59 -10.31 -2.57
CA ILE A 189 6.42 -11.76 -2.37
C ILE A 189 7.48 -12.51 -3.18
N ALA A 190 7.66 -12.19 -4.47
CA ALA A 190 8.66 -12.83 -5.31
C ALA A 190 10.08 -12.67 -4.75
N CYS A 191 10.46 -11.46 -4.31
CA CYS A 191 11.75 -11.20 -3.69
C CYS A 191 11.94 -11.97 -2.37
N GLY A 192 10.88 -12.11 -1.58
CA GLY A 192 10.87 -12.94 -0.38
C GLY A 192 11.11 -14.42 -0.69
N VAL A 193 10.56 -14.94 -1.80
CA VAL A 193 10.81 -16.34 -2.24
C VAL A 193 12.28 -16.54 -2.55
N VAL A 194 12.93 -15.61 -3.25
CA VAL A 194 14.38 -15.65 -3.52
C VAL A 194 15.19 -15.72 -2.23
N GLU A 195 14.82 -14.93 -1.22
CA GLU A 195 15.45 -14.95 0.10
C GLU A 195 15.22 -16.29 0.81
N GLY A 196 13.98 -16.76 0.85
CA GLY A 196 13.59 -18.00 1.53
C GLY A 196 14.22 -19.25 0.91
N ALA A 197 14.39 -19.27 -0.41
CA ALA A 197 15.04 -20.33 -1.18
C ALA A 197 16.57 -20.24 -1.16
N GLY A 198 17.18 -19.23 -0.53
CA GLY A 198 18.62 -19.08 -0.42
C GLY A 198 19.33 -18.75 -1.74
N LEU A 199 18.68 -18.11 -2.71
CA LEU A 199 19.23 -17.83 -4.05
C LEU A 199 20.19 -16.62 -4.08
N GLY A 200 20.32 -15.91 -2.98
CA GLY A 200 21.28 -14.84 -2.79
C GLY A 200 20.85 -13.47 -3.31
N GLN A 201 21.70 -12.49 -3.04
CA GLN A 201 21.37 -11.07 -3.27
C GLN A 201 21.42 -10.67 -4.74
N ASN A 202 22.25 -11.32 -5.56
CA ASN A 202 22.30 -11.06 -7.00
C ASN A 202 20.97 -11.39 -7.67
N ALA A 203 20.39 -12.56 -7.33
CA ALA A 203 19.07 -12.96 -7.85
C ALA A 203 17.98 -12.00 -7.40
N ARG A 204 18.02 -11.55 -6.13
CA ARG A 204 17.05 -10.57 -5.62
C ARG A 204 17.18 -9.23 -6.33
N ALA A 205 18.39 -8.71 -6.54
CA ALA A 205 18.60 -7.45 -7.26
C ALA A 205 18.12 -7.54 -8.72
N ALA A 206 18.43 -8.64 -9.42
CA ALA A 206 17.95 -8.89 -10.77
C ALA A 206 16.40 -8.95 -10.81
N LEU A 207 15.77 -9.62 -9.84
CA LEU A 207 14.32 -9.74 -9.75
C LEU A 207 13.65 -8.38 -9.47
N ILE A 208 14.25 -7.52 -8.63
CA ILE A 208 13.77 -6.15 -8.41
C ILE A 208 13.79 -5.36 -9.73
N ALA A 209 14.88 -5.42 -10.49
CA ALA A 209 15.00 -4.74 -11.77
C ALA A 209 13.96 -5.25 -12.80
N ARG A 210 13.80 -6.58 -12.91
CA ARG A 210 12.82 -7.18 -13.83
C ARG A 210 11.36 -6.90 -13.40
N GLY A 211 11.10 -6.96 -12.11
CA GLY A 211 9.79 -6.60 -11.54
C GLY A 211 9.46 -5.12 -11.75
N PHE A 212 10.45 -4.23 -11.60
CA PHE A 212 10.27 -2.82 -11.91
C PHE A 212 9.95 -2.59 -13.40
N ALA A 213 10.58 -3.34 -14.30
CA ALA A 213 10.23 -3.28 -15.73
C ALA A 213 8.78 -3.75 -15.99
N GLU A 214 8.29 -4.77 -15.28
CA GLU A 214 6.87 -5.18 -15.36
C GLU A 214 5.94 -4.07 -14.86
N MET A 215 6.23 -3.51 -13.69
CA MET A 215 5.49 -2.37 -13.12
C MET A 215 5.43 -1.20 -14.12
N THR A 216 6.55 -0.89 -14.76
CA THR A 216 6.65 0.21 -15.73
C THR A 216 5.79 -0.08 -16.96
N ARG A 217 5.88 -1.29 -17.56
CA ARG A 217 5.04 -1.65 -18.72
C ARG A 217 3.55 -1.55 -18.40
N PHE A 218 3.14 -2.14 -17.28
CA PHE A 218 1.75 -2.09 -16.83
C PHE A 218 1.30 -0.64 -16.56
N GLY A 219 2.14 0.13 -15.88
CA GLY A 219 1.84 1.52 -15.56
C GLY A 219 1.69 2.39 -16.79
N LEU A 220 2.61 2.31 -17.75
CA LEU A 220 2.54 3.06 -19.00
C LEU A 220 1.30 2.68 -19.82
N ALA A 221 0.95 1.39 -19.88
CA ALA A 221 -0.26 0.93 -20.56
C ALA A 221 -1.56 1.43 -19.89
N LYS A 222 -1.51 1.75 -18.60
CA LYS A 222 -2.62 2.36 -17.84
C LYS A 222 -2.58 3.89 -17.85
N GLY A 223 -1.60 4.53 -18.51
CA GLY A 223 -1.47 5.97 -18.61
C GLY A 223 -0.64 6.65 -17.51
N ALA A 224 0.09 5.87 -16.70
CA ALA A 224 1.06 6.41 -15.75
C ALA A 224 2.27 7.02 -16.47
N ARG A 225 3.01 7.87 -15.76
CA ARG A 225 4.28 8.43 -16.25
C ARG A 225 5.48 7.65 -15.71
N ALA A 226 6.48 7.43 -16.58
CA ALA A 226 7.70 6.71 -16.22
C ALA A 226 8.43 7.36 -15.03
N GLU A 227 8.46 8.68 -14.97
CA GLU A 227 9.09 9.46 -13.91
C GLU A 227 8.43 9.22 -12.54
N THR A 228 7.10 9.09 -12.50
CA THR A 228 6.37 8.77 -11.27
C THR A 228 6.68 7.35 -10.80
N LEU A 229 6.72 6.39 -11.73
CA LEU A 229 7.06 5.01 -11.43
C LEU A 229 8.53 4.86 -10.98
N ALA A 230 9.46 5.65 -11.55
CA ALA A 230 10.85 5.69 -11.11
C ALA A 230 11.07 6.48 -9.80
N GLY A 231 10.05 7.17 -9.30
CA GLY A 231 10.08 8.00 -8.10
C GLY A 231 9.77 7.24 -6.80
N LEU A 232 9.35 8.01 -5.80
CA LEU A 232 9.10 7.51 -4.44
C LEU A 232 7.98 6.45 -4.38
N SER A 233 6.86 6.68 -5.07
CA SER A 233 5.69 5.78 -5.03
C SER A 233 5.89 4.48 -5.83
N GLY A 234 6.83 4.45 -6.78
CA GLY A 234 7.18 3.27 -7.56
C GLY A 234 8.48 2.63 -7.06
N LEU A 235 9.61 2.97 -7.70
CA LEU A 235 10.92 2.36 -7.43
C LEU A 235 11.34 2.48 -5.96
N GLY A 236 11.14 3.65 -5.33
CA GLY A 236 11.52 3.86 -3.94
C GLY A 236 10.80 2.90 -2.99
N ASP A 237 9.47 2.79 -3.13
CA ASP A 237 8.67 1.90 -2.29
C ASP A 237 8.88 0.41 -2.64
N LEU A 238 9.18 0.10 -3.92
CA LEU A 238 9.57 -1.24 -4.35
C LEU A 238 10.85 -1.70 -3.68
N VAL A 239 11.92 -0.91 -3.74
CA VAL A 239 13.23 -1.24 -3.14
C VAL A 239 13.10 -1.48 -1.64
N LEU A 240 12.41 -0.58 -0.92
CA LEU A 240 12.17 -0.73 0.51
C LEU A 240 11.42 -2.04 0.82
N THR A 241 10.32 -2.29 0.11
CA THR A 241 9.40 -3.40 0.40
C THR A 241 10.00 -4.76 0.03
N CYS A 242 10.86 -4.82 -1.01
CA CYS A 242 11.54 -6.02 -1.48
C CYS A 242 12.85 -6.36 -0.75
N SER A 243 13.24 -5.55 0.24
CA SER A 243 14.54 -5.70 0.91
C SER A 243 14.45 -5.91 2.43
N SER A 244 13.26 -6.03 2.99
CA SER A 244 13.09 -6.11 4.44
C SER A 244 11.97 -7.05 4.87
N THR A 245 12.24 -7.83 5.91
CA THR A 245 11.24 -8.66 6.61
C THR A 245 10.21 -7.84 7.37
N SER A 246 10.40 -6.53 7.53
CA SER A 246 9.35 -5.61 7.99
C SER A 246 8.17 -5.52 7.00
N SER A 247 8.39 -5.93 5.74
CA SER A 247 7.33 -6.11 4.75
C SER A 247 6.64 -7.46 4.96
N ARG A 248 5.34 -7.43 5.25
CA ARG A 248 4.50 -8.64 5.37
C ARG A 248 4.48 -9.47 4.08
N ASN A 249 4.50 -8.79 2.94
CA ASN A 249 4.54 -9.45 1.64
C ASN A 249 5.88 -10.16 1.41
N PHE A 250 7.00 -9.52 1.75
CA PHE A 250 8.33 -10.15 1.70
C PHE A 250 8.40 -11.34 2.65
N SER A 251 7.91 -11.20 3.89
CA SER A 251 7.89 -12.30 4.87
C SER A 251 7.02 -13.48 4.43
N LEU A 252 5.87 -13.24 3.78
CA LEU A 252 5.07 -14.29 3.12
C LEU A 252 5.92 -15.03 2.07
N GLY A 253 6.62 -14.28 1.21
CA GLY A 253 7.51 -14.85 0.21
C GLY A 253 8.62 -15.69 0.81
N VAL A 254 9.25 -15.25 1.90
CA VAL A 254 10.27 -16.04 2.62
C VAL A 254 9.69 -17.38 3.09
N GLY A 255 8.47 -17.38 3.64
CA GLY A 255 7.78 -18.61 4.04
C GLY A 255 7.55 -19.57 2.86
N LEU A 256 7.06 -19.03 1.73
CA LEU A 256 6.85 -19.81 0.49
C LEU A 256 8.17 -20.38 -0.06
N GLY A 257 9.23 -19.57 -0.07
CA GLY A 257 10.56 -19.98 -0.53
C GLY A 257 11.19 -21.09 0.31
N ARG A 258 10.80 -21.18 1.60
CA ARG A 258 11.18 -22.27 2.52
C ARG A 258 10.31 -23.52 2.39
N GLY A 259 9.34 -23.54 1.48
CA GLY A 259 8.45 -24.67 1.24
C GLY A 259 7.15 -24.65 2.05
N GLY A 260 6.84 -23.55 2.75
CA GLY A 260 5.54 -23.37 3.42
C GLY A 260 4.40 -23.22 2.42
N SER A 261 3.19 -23.66 2.78
CA SER A 261 2.01 -23.50 1.94
C SER A 261 1.40 -22.10 2.10
N ALA A 262 0.93 -21.50 0.98
CA ALA A 262 0.25 -20.21 1.01
C ALA A 262 -0.95 -20.22 1.96
N ARG A 263 -1.69 -21.33 2.02
CA ARG A 263 -2.86 -21.51 2.90
C ARG A 263 -2.49 -21.36 4.38
N GLU A 264 -1.41 -22.00 4.81
CA GLU A 264 -0.96 -21.93 6.22
C GLU A 264 -0.39 -20.54 6.55
N LEU A 265 0.44 -19.99 5.65
CA LEU A 265 1.09 -18.68 5.85
C LEU A 265 0.08 -17.51 5.86
N LEU A 266 -1.06 -17.65 5.18
CA LEU A 266 -2.14 -16.66 5.14
C LEU A 266 -3.26 -16.93 6.17
N ALA A 267 -3.15 -17.99 7.00
CA ALA A 267 -4.18 -18.33 8.00
C ALA A 267 -4.30 -17.28 9.11
N ASP A 268 -3.22 -16.57 9.45
CA ASP A 268 -3.26 -15.44 10.38
C ASP A 268 -3.89 -14.21 9.73
N ARG A 269 -5.17 -13.97 10.05
CA ARG A 269 -5.93 -12.82 9.55
C ARG A 269 -5.59 -11.49 10.22
N ARG A 270 -4.76 -11.48 11.26
CA ARG A 270 -4.32 -10.24 11.94
C ARG A 270 -3.29 -9.49 11.11
N THR A 271 -2.53 -10.20 10.29
CA THR A 271 -1.52 -9.63 9.41
C THR A 271 -1.91 -9.87 7.94
N VAL A 272 -2.27 -8.81 7.23
CA VAL A 272 -2.69 -8.92 5.83
C VAL A 272 -1.49 -8.67 4.91
N ALA A 273 -1.11 -9.69 4.13
CA ALA A 273 -0.20 -9.55 3.00
C ALA A 273 -1.02 -9.17 1.74
N GLU A 274 -1.25 -7.88 1.53
CA GLU A 274 -2.13 -7.38 0.45
C GLU A 274 -1.70 -7.85 -0.94
N GLY A 275 -0.40 -8.09 -1.16
CA GLY A 275 0.12 -8.62 -2.41
C GLY A 275 -0.48 -9.97 -2.81
N ALA A 276 -0.84 -10.81 -1.83
CA ALA A 276 -1.47 -12.11 -2.11
C ALA A 276 -2.87 -11.96 -2.73
N PHE A 277 -3.62 -10.93 -2.32
CA PHE A 277 -4.94 -10.62 -2.89
C PHE A 277 -4.82 -9.81 -4.17
N THR A 278 -3.79 -8.98 -4.30
CA THR A 278 -3.56 -8.14 -5.47
C THR A 278 -3.02 -8.96 -6.66
N ALA A 279 -2.19 -10.00 -6.44
CA ALA A 279 -1.52 -10.73 -7.50
C ALA A 279 -2.48 -11.32 -8.56
N PRO A 280 -3.54 -12.07 -8.20
CA PRO A 280 -4.47 -12.60 -9.19
C PRO A 280 -5.20 -11.50 -9.96
N VAL A 281 -5.63 -10.43 -9.28
CA VAL A 281 -6.33 -9.30 -9.92
C VAL A 281 -5.41 -8.53 -10.86
N LEU A 282 -4.15 -8.31 -10.46
CA LEU A 282 -3.13 -7.66 -11.29
C LEU A 282 -2.84 -8.49 -12.55
N ARG A 283 -2.73 -9.83 -12.42
CA ARG A 283 -2.58 -10.74 -13.56
C ARG A 283 -3.73 -10.58 -14.55
N GLU A 284 -4.96 -10.63 -14.06
CA GLU A 284 -6.16 -10.47 -14.90
C GLU A 284 -6.20 -9.10 -15.58
N ALA A 285 -5.93 -8.02 -14.84
CA ALA A 285 -5.90 -6.67 -15.37
C ALA A 285 -4.80 -6.46 -16.42
N ALA A 286 -3.62 -7.07 -16.23
CA ALA A 286 -2.53 -7.03 -17.21
C ALA A 286 -2.86 -7.80 -18.47
N GLN A 287 -3.44 -9.01 -18.34
CA GLN A 287 -3.89 -9.82 -19.47
C GLN A 287 -4.97 -9.12 -20.31
N ALA A 288 -5.91 -8.42 -19.65
CA ALA A 288 -6.97 -7.67 -20.33
C ALA A 288 -6.44 -6.56 -21.24
N ILE A 289 -5.25 -6.03 -20.97
CA ILE A 289 -4.59 -4.98 -21.76
C ILE A 289 -3.35 -5.47 -22.52
N GLY A 290 -3.12 -6.79 -22.56
CA GLY A 290 -2.04 -7.43 -23.33
C GLY A 290 -0.62 -7.18 -22.77
N VAL A 291 -0.48 -6.93 -21.47
CA VAL A 291 0.83 -6.69 -20.81
C VAL A 291 1.37 -7.98 -20.20
N ASP A 292 2.58 -8.40 -20.63
CA ASP A 292 3.29 -9.57 -20.09
C ASP A 292 3.92 -9.23 -18.71
N MET A 293 3.49 -9.97 -17.66
CA MET A 293 3.95 -9.81 -16.28
C MET A 293 4.41 -11.15 -15.67
N PRO A 294 5.53 -11.72 -16.14
CA PRO A 294 5.96 -13.06 -15.73
C PRO A 294 6.30 -13.21 -14.24
N VAL A 295 6.76 -12.19 -13.56
CA VAL A 295 6.98 -12.25 -12.10
C VAL A 295 5.66 -12.29 -11.36
N THR A 296 4.67 -11.53 -11.81
CA THR A 296 3.30 -11.55 -11.25
C THR A 296 2.66 -12.93 -11.47
N GLU A 297 2.81 -13.53 -12.65
CA GLU A 297 2.32 -14.88 -12.94
C GLU A 297 2.98 -15.93 -12.06
N ALA A 298 4.30 -15.81 -11.83
CA ALA A 298 5.04 -16.68 -10.92
C ALA A 298 4.52 -16.59 -9.48
N VAL A 299 4.22 -15.37 -8.99
CA VAL A 299 3.61 -15.19 -7.67
C VAL A 299 2.23 -15.83 -7.59
N CYS A 300 1.40 -15.70 -8.62
CA CYS A 300 0.10 -16.39 -8.67
C CYS A 300 0.27 -17.92 -8.60
N ALA A 301 1.19 -18.49 -9.36
CA ALA A 301 1.46 -19.93 -9.33
C ALA A 301 1.91 -20.42 -7.94
N LEU A 302 2.72 -19.63 -7.22
CA LEU A 302 3.13 -19.92 -5.84
C LEU A 302 1.94 -19.90 -4.87
N LEU A 303 1.08 -18.90 -5.02
CA LEU A 303 -0.13 -18.76 -4.18
C LEU A 303 -1.14 -19.89 -4.45
N ASP A 304 -1.19 -20.38 -5.69
CA ASP A 304 -2.00 -21.53 -6.11
C ASP A 304 -1.37 -22.89 -5.69
N GLY A 305 -0.22 -22.87 -4.97
CA GLY A 305 0.40 -24.07 -4.41
C GLY A 305 1.46 -24.74 -5.28
N THR A 306 1.89 -24.13 -6.40
CA THR A 306 3.02 -24.65 -7.17
C THR A 306 4.31 -24.52 -6.35
N PRO A 307 5.12 -25.59 -6.20
CA PRO A 307 6.37 -25.54 -5.44
C PRO A 307 7.33 -24.46 -5.95
N ALA A 308 7.98 -23.75 -5.02
CA ALA A 308 8.86 -22.64 -5.34
C ALA A 308 9.99 -23.02 -6.31
N ALA A 309 10.61 -24.18 -6.13
CA ALA A 309 11.65 -24.69 -7.05
C ALA A 309 11.16 -24.75 -8.49
N ARG A 310 9.98 -25.29 -8.72
CA ARG A 310 9.39 -25.40 -10.07
C ARG A 310 9.09 -24.03 -10.69
N VAL A 311 8.60 -23.08 -9.88
CA VAL A 311 8.33 -21.72 -10.36
C VAL A 311 9.62 -21.00 -10.74
N ILE A 312 10.67 -21.15 -9.91
CA ILE A 312 12.00 -20.60 -10.18
C ILE A 312 12.58 -21.16 -11.48
N ASP A 313 12.53 -22.50 -11.66
CA ASP A 313 13.02 -23.15 -12.89
C ASP A 313 12.27 -22.65 -14.13
N THR A 314 10.94 -22.47 -14.02
CA THR A 314 10.12 -21.94 -15.11
C THR A 314 10.50 -20.51 -15.48
N LEU A 315 10.76 -19.64 -14.49
CA LEU A 315 11.21 -18.26 -14.75
C LEU A 315 12.59 -18.22 -15.41
N LEU A 316 13.52 -19.05 -14.93
CA LEU A 316 14.89 -19.12 -15.47
C LEU A 316 14.95 -19.72 -16.89
N ALA A 317 14.00 -20.60 -17.24
CA ALA A 317 13.91 -21.19 -18.57
C ALA A 317 13.30 -20.27 -19.63
N ARG A 318 12.84 -19.06 -19.27
CA ARG A 318 12.28 -18.11 -20.26
C ARG A 318 13.35 -17.72 -21.29
N PRO A 319 12.93 -17.51 -22.57
CA PRO A 319 13.85 -17.07 -23.61
C PRO A 319 14.55 -15.76 -23.22
N LEU A 320 15.83 -15.68 -23.57
CA LEU A 320 16.60 -14.45 -23.41
C LEU A 320 15.99 -13.35 -24.31
N LYS A 321 15.85 -12.17 -23.74
CA LYS A 321 15.36 -10.95 -24.41
C LYS A 321 16.37 -9.85 -24.23
N GLU A 322 16.34 -8.83 -25.09
CA GLU A 322 17.08 -7.59 -24.85
C GLU A 322 16.54 -6.90 -23.59
N GLU A 323 17.41 -6.23 -22.84
CA GLU A 323 17.03 -5.59 -21.57
C GLU A 323 16.00 -4.48 -21.75
N ALA A 324 16.06 -3.76 -22.85
CA ALA A 324 15.22 -2.62 -23.20
C ALA A 324 13.99 -2.98 -24.06
N ALA A 325 13.71 -4.27 -24.23
CA ALA A 325 12.60 -4.75 -25.06
C ALA A 325 11.27 -4.93 -24.30
#